data_627f55984525403d4e52c10ecf27c32e
#
_entry.id   627f55984525403d4e52c10ecf27c32e
#
_cell.length_a   1.000
_cell.length_b   1.000
_cell.length_c   1.000
_cell.angle_alpha   90.00
_cell.angle_beta   90.00
_cell.angle_gamma   90.00
#
_symmetry.space_group_name_H-M   'P 1'
#
loop_
_entity.id
_entity.type
_entity.pdbx_description
1 polymer ?
#
loop_
_entity_poly.entity_id
_entity_poly.type
_entity_poly.pdbx_seq_one_letter_code
_entity_poly.pdbx_strand_id
1 'polypeptide(L)'
;PDKCFGIFSHRSLKQHPLMKGLHPQFQMPNSRHTEVHKIDFPPACQVLAESDETGVGIMISNDGREVYVVGHLEYEPYTLHNEYLRDLEKGEKISPPKNYYLNNAPEQGVDYSWKDSCCQFFRNWLNILQKVD
;
A
#
# COMPACT_ATOMS: atom_id res chain seq x y z
N PRO A 1 16.48 -8.05 8.77
CA PRO A 1 16.13 -6.80 8.13
C PRO A 1 15.07 -6.05 8.94
N ASP A 2 15.13 -4.74 8.92
CA ASP A 2 14.16 -3.92 9.63
C ASP A 2 12.76 -4.09 9.02
N LYS A 3 11.74 -4.02 9.87
CA LYS A 3 10.35 -4.08 9.43
C LYS A 3 10.01 -2.90 8.51
N CYS A 4 9.46 -3.19 7.36
CA CYS A 4 8.86 -2.17 6.49
C CYS A 4 7.51 -1.78 7.11
N PHE A 5 7.46 -0.66 7.82
CA PHE A 5 6.35 -0.32 8.69
C PHE A 5 6.04 1.18 8.60
N GLY A 6 4.92 1.52 8.01
CA GLY A 6 4.51 2.91 7.86
C GLY A 6 3.75 3.20 6.58
N ILE A 7 3.72 4.47 6.21
CA ILE A 7 3.08 4.99 5.00
C ILE A 7 4.17 5.38 4.02
N PHE A 8 4.08 4.85 2.81
CA PHE A 8 5.10 5.07 1.78
C PHE A 8 4.50 5.66 0.52
N SER A 9 5.24 6.58 -0.09
CA SER A 9 4.84 7.20 -1.34
C SER A 9 5.09 6.23 -2.49
N HIS A 10 4.09 6.09 -3.35
CA HIS A 10 4.12 5.27 -4.55
C HIS A 10 3.86 6.14 -5.76
N ARG A 11 4.42 5.77 -6.91
CA ARG A 11 4.14 6.43 -8.18
C ARG A 11 3.43 5.47 -9.13
N SER A 12 2.45 6.00 -9.83
CA SER A 12 1.77 5.28 -10.90
C SER A 12 2.69 5.22 -12.13
N LEU A 13 2.91 4.01 -12.66
CA LEU A 13 3.83 3.79 -13.79
C LEU A 13 3.12 3.77 -15.14
N LYS A 14 1.82 3.47 -15.15
CA LYS A 14 1.06 3.28 -16.39
C LYS A 14 -0.36 3.80 -16.23
N GLN A 15 -0.91 4.27 -17.34
CA GLN A 15 -2.34 4.51 -17.43
C GLN A 15 -3.03 3.15 -17.58
N HIS A 16 -3.89 2.83 -16.61
CA HIS A 16 -4.66 1.60 -16.59
C HIS A 16 -6.00 1.87 -15.92
N PRO A 17 -7.11 1.21 -16.31
CA PRO A 17 -8.42 1.43 -15.67
C PRO A 17 -8.39 1.28 -14.15
N LEU A 18 -7.55 0.39 -13.62
CA LEU A 18 -7.38 0.19 -12.18
C LEU A 18 -6.79 1.42 -11.48
N MET A 19 -5.99 2.21 -12.19
CA MET A 19 -5.30 3.39 -11.65
C MET A 19 -6.02 4.71 -11.98
N LYS A 20 -7.17 4.65 -12.63
CA LYS A 20 -7.91 5.84 -13.06
C LYS A 20 -8.32 6.70 -11.87
N GLY A 21 -8.00 8.00 -11.94
CA GLY A 21 -8.38 8.95 -10.89
C GLY A 21 -7.49 8.94 -9.66
N LEU A 22 -6.54 7.99 -9.54
CA LEU A 22 -5.52 8.09 -8.51
C LEU A 22 -4.55 9.22 -8.86
N HIS A 23 -4.09 9.93 -7.82
CA HIS A 23 -3.01 10.90 -7.99
C HIS A 23 -1.76 10.18 -8.52
N PRO A 24 -0.96 10.79 -9.42
CA PRO A 24 0.27 10.17 -9.93
C PRO A 24 1.22 9.70 -8.83
N GLN A 25 1.22 10.37 -7.69
CA GLN A 25 1.86 9.91 -6.47
C GLN A 25 0.79 9.74 -5.40
N PHE A 26 0.77 8.59 -4.75
CA PHE A 26 -0.21 8.27 -3.71
C PHE A 26 0.45 7.54 -2.56
N GLN A 27 -0.17 7.61 -1.39
CA GLN A 27 0.32 6.98 -0.18
C GLN A 27 -0.30 5.59 -0.01
N MET A 28 0.50 4.64 0.48
CA MET A 28 0.02 3.29 0.78
C MET A 28 0.69 2.74 2.03
N PRO A 29 -0.09 2.21 2.99
CA PRO A 29 0.46 1.55 4.17
C PRO A 29 1.21 0.27 3.82
N ASN A 30 2.29 0.02 4.57
CA ASN A 30 3.01 -1.25 4.53
C ASN A 30 3.31 -1.70 5.95
N SER A 31 3.20 -3.00 6.19
CA SER A 31 3.56 -3.63 7.45
C SER A 31 4.07 -5.05 7.16
N ARG A 32 5.38 -5.19 6.95
CA ARG A 32 5.96 -6.49 6.60
C ARG A 32 7.43 -6.57 6.96
N HIS A 33 7.92 -7.80 7.20
CA HIS A 33 9.33 -8.10 7.39
C HIS A 33 10.03 -8.60 6.13
N THR A 34 9.25 -8.90 5.08
CA THR A 34 9.76 -9.43 3.81
C THR A 34 9.75 -8.38 2.73
N GLU A 35 10.68 -8.46 1.81
CA GLU A 35 10.75 -7.63 0.62
C GLU A 35 10.29 -8.43 -0.59
N VAL A 36 9.53 -7.79 -1.47
CA VAL A 36 9.05 -8.41 -2.71
C VAL A 36 9.70 -7.71 -3.89
N HIS A 37 10.48 -8.45 -4.65
CA HIS A 37 11.18 -7.93 -5.82
C HIS A 37 10.41 -8.24 -7.10
N LYS A 38 10.55 -7.38 -8.08
CA LYS A 38 9.90 -7.56 -9.39
C LYS A 38 10.22 -8.91 -10.02
N ILE A 39 11.42 -9.43 -9.80
CA ILE A 39 11.85 -10.73 -10.34
C ILE A 39 11.07 -11.92 -9.73
N ASP A 40 10.49 -11.73 -8.55
CA ASP A 40 9.74 -12.78 -7.85
C ASP A 40 8.33 -12.97 -8.40
N PHE A 41 7.89 -12.08 -9.30
CA PHE A 41 6.55 -12.13 -9.88
C PHE A 41 6.54 -12.91 -11.20
N PRO A 42 5.39 -13.53 -11.55
CA PRO A 42 5.25 -14.17 -12.85
C PRO A 42 5.55 -13.21 -14.01
N PRO A 43 6.28 -13.65 -15.06
CA PRO A 43 6.61 -12.77 -16.18
C PRO A 43 5.37 -12.25 -16.95
N ALA A 44 4.22 -12.88 -16.77
CA ALA A 44 2.96 -12.46 -17.36
C ALA A 44 2.21 -11.39 -16.56
N CYS A 45 2.92 -10.59 -15.79
CA CYS A 45 2.37 -9.48 -15.00
C CYS A 45 3.01 -8.16 -15.38
N GLN A 46 2.25 -7.06 -15.21
CA GLN A 46 2.77 -5.72 -15.37
C GLN A 46 2.68 -4.94 -14.05
N VAL A 47 3.70 -4.15 -13.76
CA VAL A 47 3.75 -3.29 -12.58
C VAL A 47 2.99 -1.99 -12.87
N LEU A 48 2.00 -1.67 -12.06
CA LEU A 48 1.20 -0.45 -12.18
C LEU A 48 1.67 0.66 -11.26
N ALA A 49 2.25 0.32 -10.11
CA ALA A 49 2.77 1.30 -9.17
C ALA A 49 3.95 0.73 -8.39
N GLU A 50 4.89 1.62 -8.03
CA GLU A 50 6.06 1.26 -7.23
C GLU A 50 6.46 2.39 -6.29
N SER A 51 7.24 2.04 -5.27
CA SER A 51 7.85 2.97 -4.32
C SER A 51 9.36 2.82 -4.36
N ASP A 52 10.07 3.95 -4.20
CA ASP A 52 11.54 3.93 -4.10
C ASP A 52 12.01 3.23 -2.82
N GLU A 53 11.19 3.28 -1.77
CA GLU A 53 11.53 2.70 -0.47
C GLU A 53 11.09 1.24 -0.32
N THR A 54 9.95 0.87 -0.90
CA THR A 54 9.33 -0.44 -0.66
C THR A 54 9.23 -1.34 -1.89
N GLY A 55 9.62 -0.84 -3.06
CA GLY A 55 9.59 -1.59 -4.30
C GLY A 55 8.21 -1.67 -4.94
N VAL A 56 7.90 -2.82 -5.54
CA VAL A 56 6.62 -3.02 -6.23
C VAL A 56 5.45 -2.87 -5.26
N GLY A 57 4.46 -2.05 -5.65
CA GLY A 57 3.26 -1.81 -4.86
C GLY A 57 2.00 -2.47 -5.43
N ILE A 58 1.76 -2.28 -6.72
CA ILE A 58 0.57 -2.81 -7.39
C ILE A 58 0.98 -3.45 -8.72
N MET A 59 0.47 -4.65 -8.96
CA MET A 59 0.65 -5.39 -10.21
C MET A 59 -0.67 -5.96 -10.69
N ILE A 60 -0.74 -6.20 -11.99
CA ILE A 60 -1.87 -6.90 -12.61
C ILE A 60 -1.34 -7.93 -13.61
N SER A 61 -1.98 -9.08 -13.69
CA SER A 61 -1.69 -10.07 -14.73
C SER A 61 -2.05 -9.52 -16.12
N ASN A 62 -1.36 -9.99 -17.17
CA ASN A 62 -1.61 -9.52 -18.54
C ASN A 62 -3.03 -9.80 -19.02
N ASP A 63 -3.67 -10.86 -18.50
CA ASP A 63 -5.07 -11.18 -18.81
C ASP A 63 -6.08 -10.38 -17.95
N GLY A 64 -5.60 -9.57 -17.00
CA GLY A 64 -6.43 -8.72 -16.15
C GLY A 64 -7.20 -9.45 -15.05
N ARG A 65 -6.96 -10.73 -14.84
CA ARG A 65 -7.73 -11.56 -13.88
C ARG A 65 -7.16 -11.55 -12.47
N GLU A 66 -5.89 -11.22 -12.30
CA GLU A 66 -5.21 -11.27 -11.02
C GLU A 66 -4.60 -9.91 -10.70
N VAL A 67 -4.98 -9.35 -9.57
CA VAL A 67 -4.44 -8.09 -9.05
C VAL A 67 -3.68 -8.38 -7.78
N TYR A 68 -2.45 -7.87 -7.70
CA TYR A 68 -1.58 -8.02 -6.54
C TYR A 68 -1.31 -6.65 -5.94
N VAL A 69 -1.69 -6.45 -4.70
CA VAL A 69 -1.37 -5.25 -3.92
C VAL A 69 -0.45 -5.66 -2.78
N VAL A 70 0.79 -5.23 -2.84
CA VAL A 70 1.81 -5.63 -1.86
C VAL A 70 1.66 -4.88 -0.54
N GLY A 71 1.19 -3.63 -0.59
CA GLY A 71 0.82 -2.85 0.59
C GLY A 71 -0.65 -3.05 0.97
N HIS A 72 -1.14 -2.18 1.85
CA HIS A 72 -2.46 -2.34 2.48
C HIS A 72 -3.30 -1.06 2.34
N LEU A 73 -3.82 -0.80 1.13
CA LEU A 73 -4.75 0.33 0.94
C LEU A 73 -6.02 0.20 1.78
N GLU A 74 -6.41 -1.04 2.14
CA GLU A 74 -7.61 -1.34 2.92
C GLU A 74 -7.49 -1.02 4.42
N TYR A 75 -6.30 -0.71 4.90
CA TYR A 75 -6.10 -0.43 6.33
C TYR A 75 -6.94 0.76 6.79
N GLU A 76 -7.56 0.58 7.94
CA GLU A 76 -8.27 1.64 8.65
C GLU A 76 -7.27 2.61 9.30
N PRO A 77 -7.73 3.83 9.71
CA PRO A 77 -6.80 4.85 10.23
C PRO A 77 -5.90 4.37 11.37
N TYR A 78 -6.42 3.54 12.28
CA TYR A 78 -5.69 3.11 13.48
C TYR A 78 -5.06 1.73 13.40
N THR A 79 -5.13 1.05 12.26
CA THR A 79 -4.59 -0.33 12.14
C THR A 79 -3.10 -0.39 12.47
N LEU A 80 -2.28 0.47 11.89
CA LEU A 80 -0.84 0.50 12.18
C LEU A 80 -0.53 0.91 13.61
N HIS A 81 -1.32 1.81 14.18
CA HIS A 81 -1.18 2.22 15.58
C HIS A 81 -1.40 1.03 16.52
N ASN A 82 -2.45 0.26 16.28
CA ASN A 82 -2.77 -0.92 17.08
C ASN A 82 -1.69 -2.01 16.93
N GLU A 83 -1.15 -2.20 15.74
CA GLU A 83 -0.03 -3.11 15.50
C GLU A 83 1.22 -2.66 16.29
N TYR A 84 1.52 -1.38 16.27
CA TYR A 84 2.65 -0.81 16.99
C TYR A 84 2.53 -1.03 18.50
N LEU A 85 1.37 -0.74 19.09
CA LEU A 85 1.12 -0.96 20.51
C LEU A 85 1.23 -2.44 20.87
N ARG A 86 0.66 -3.33 20.06
CA ARG A 86 0.74 -4.78 20.25
C ARG A 86 2.19 -5.27 20.29
N ASP A 87 3.00 -4.80 19.35
CA ASP A 87 4.40 -5.23 19.26
C ASP A 87 5.23 -4.69 20.42
N LEU A 88 4.94 -3.47 20.89
CA LEU A 88 5.56 -2.93 22.10
C LEU A 88 5.21 -3.75 23.35
N GLU A 89 3.95 -4.17 23.49
CA GLU A 89 3.50 -5.00 24.61
C GLU A 89 4.20 -6.37 24.63
N LYS A 90 4.53 -6.89 23.45
CA LYS A 90 5.31 -8.13 23.32
C LYS A 90 6.78 -7.96 23.60
N GLY A 91 7.24 -6.74 23.88
CA GLY A 91 8.64 -6.44 24.14
C GLY A 91 9.52 -6.42 22.89
N GLU A 92 8.91 -6.32 21.71
CA GLU A 92 9.65 -6.20 20.47
C GLU A 92 10.33 -4.84 20.34
N LYS A 93 11.56 -4.83 19.81
CA LYS A 93 12.26 -3.60 19.48
C LYS A 93 11.71 -3.08 18.14
N ILE A 94 10.73 -2.21 18.21
CA ILE A 94 10.08 -1.65 17.03
C ILE A 94 10.06 -0.13 17.12
N SER A 95 10.34 0.51 15.97
CA SER A 95 10.17 1.96 15.82
C SER A 95 8.74 2.27 15.43
N PRO A 96 8.24 3.49 15.75
CA PRO A 96 6.92 3.92 15.28
C PRO A 96 6.80 3.81 13.76
N PRO A 97 5.59 3.56 13.22
CA PRO A 97 5.40 3.53 11.77
C PRO A 97 5.77 4.87 11.13
N LYS A 98 6.52 4.81 10.04
CA LYS A 98 7.00 6.00 9.31
C LYS A 98 5.86 6.76 8.65
N ASN A 99 5.92 8.09 8.68
CA ASN A 99 5.00 9.00 7.96
C ASN A 99 3.52 8.76 8.28
N TYR A 100 3.23 8.30 9.47
CA TYR A 100 1.90 7.86 9.86
C TYR A 100 1.23 8.81 10.85
N TYR A 101 1.96 9.22 11.88
CA TYR A 101 1.43 10.18 12.85
C TYR A 101 1.62 11.62 12.38
N LEU A 102 0.65 12.48 12.72
CA LEU A 102 0.78 13.91 12.46
C LEU A 102 2.05 14.45 13.12
N ASN A 103 2.89 15.15 12.35
CA ASN A 103 4.19 15.65 12.78
C ASN A 103 5.12 14.56 13.35
N ASN A 104 4.94 13.31 12.95
CA ASN A 104 5.65 12.14 13.48
C ASN A 104 5.53 11.97 14.99
N ALA A 105 4.49 12.52 15.60
CA ALA A 105 4.23 12.47 17.03
C ALA A 105 3.00 11.61 17.33
N PRO A 106 3.17 10.43 17.98
CA PRO A 106 2.04 9.52 18.25
C PRO A 106 0.89 10.18 19.04
N GLU A 107 1.20 11.14 19.88
CA GLU A 107 0.20 11.88 20.68
C GLU A 107 -0.64 12.86 19.84
N GLN A 108 -0.21 13.20 18.63
CA GLN A 108 -0.94 14.13 17.76
C GLN A 108 -1.95 13.46 16.84
N GLY A 109 -2.01 12.13 16.87
CA GLY A 109 -2.96 11.36 16.10
C GLY A 109 -2.44 10.93 14.73
N VAL A 110 -3.32 10.27 13.98
CA VAL A 110 -3.01 9.63 12.70
C VAL A 110 -3.33 10.56 11.53
N ASP A 111 -2.42 10.60 10.56
CA ASP A 111 -2.68 11.21 9.26
C ASP A 111 -3.20 10.13 8.30
N TYR A 112 -4.50 10.16 8.00
CA TYR A 112 -5.15 9.20 7.10
C TYR A 112 -4.92 9.56 5.63
N SER A 113 -3.65 9.63 5.22
CA SER A 113 -3.24 10.14 3.91
C SER A 113 -3.56 9.23 2.72
N TRP A 114 -3.87 7.95 2.97
CA TRP A 114 -4.18 6.97 1.91
C TRP A 114 -5.69 6.79 1.66
N LYS A 115 -6.54 7.51 2.37
CA LYS A 115 -8.00 7.34 2.30
C LYS A 115 -8.57 7.48 0.89
N ASP A 116 -8.23 8.57 0.21
CA ASP A 116 -8.79 8.86 -1.12
C ASP A 116 -8.29 7.85 -2.16
N SER A 117 -7.03 7.46 -2.07
CA SER A 117 -6.44 6.43 -2.93
C SER A 117 -7.10 5.07 -2.73
N CYS A 118 -7.36 4.70 -1.47
CA CYS A 118 -8.10 3.48 -1.14
C CYS A 118 -9.49 3.47 -1.80
N CYS A 119 -10.27 4.50 -1.58
CA CYS A 119 -11.62 4.59 -2.12
C CYS A 119 -11.61 4.56 -3.65
N GLN A 120 -10.71 5.29 -4.29
CA GLN A 120 -10.61 5.35 -5.74
C GLN A 120 -10.16 4.02 -6.33
N PHE A 121 -9.15 3.39 -5.74
CA PHE A 121 -8.63 2.10 -6.20
C PHE A 121 -9.70 1.01 -6.17
N PHE A 122 -10.40 0.85 -5.05
CA PHE A 122 -11.43 -0.18 -4.92
C PHE A 122 -12.65 0.11 -5.79
N ARG A 123 -13.01 1.37 -6.00
CA ARG A 123 -14.05 1.74 -6.95
C ARG A 123 -13.68 1.35 -8.37
N ASN A 124 -12.43 1.58 -8.76
CA ASN A 124 -11.92 1.19 -10.07
C ASN A 124 -11.98 -0.34 -10.27
N TRP A 125 -11.58 -1.07 -9.25
CA TRP A 125 -11.61 -2.53 -9.29
C TRP A 125 -13.04 -3.06 -9.44
N LEU A 126 -13.97 -2.53 -8.67
CA LEU A 126 -15.39 -2.89 -8.79
C LEU A 126 -15.94 -2.56 -10.19
N ASN A 127 -15.57 -1.42 -10.76
CA ASN A 127 -15.98 -1.05 -12.11
C ASN A 127 -15.46 -2.03 -13.18
N ILE A 128 -14.23 -2.50 -13.02
CA ILE A 128 -13.64 -3.50 -13.91
C ILE A 128 -14.43 -4.83 -13.81
N LEU A 129 -14.72 -5.26 -12.59
CA LEU A 129 -15.48 -6.50 -12.35
C LEU A 129 -16.88 -6.45 -12.96
N GLN A 130 -17.54 -5.29 -12.92
CA GLN A 130 -18.89 -5.12 -13.49
C GLN A 130 -18.91 -5.16 -15.02
N LYS A 131 -17.78 -4.92 -15.67
CA LYS A 131 -17.66 -4.94 -17.14
C LYS A 131 -17.31 -6.31 -17.71
N VAL A 132 -17.02 -7.27 -16.86
CA VAL A 132 -16.69 -8.64 -17.27
C VAL A 132 -17.97 -9.46 -17.28
N ASP A 133 -18.59 -9.53 -18.42
CA ASP A 133 -19.70 -10.44 -18.66
C ASP A 133 -19.20 -11.78 -19.22
#